data_a9e468b4b88a7bdd93134220b89ec2ee
#
_entry.id   a9e468b4b88a7bdd93134220b89ec2ee
#
_cell.length_a   1.000
_cell.length_b   1.000
_cell.length_c   1.000
_cell.angle_alpha   90.00
_cell.angle_beta   90.00
_cell.angle_gamma   90.00
#
_symmetry.space_group_name_H-M   'P 1'
#
loop_
_entity.id
_entity.type
_entity.pdbx_description
1 polymer ?
#
loop_
_entity_poly.entity_id
_entity_poly.type
_entity_poly.pdbx_seq_one_letter_code
_entity_poly.pdbx_strand_id
1 'polypeptide(L)'
;MIQKIKQNIKDFFKSPKDVISFFLPILIALILLIPTPYTVTVGGGIINMDKKIEVLEGNKSRGSFNSCYVKELNGNVLTYILGKIIPSFKLNKVEDISYDNETLDEYNFREKMYFKDSLNSAIYLSFSKLNKEISVKSNKIYVIYKDSNSRADVYMKDIILGIDGKRMSTTEEINNYLKDIDALSVTLNVLRNNKEVDVRVDLIDLSGNKKIGIYLLEDKEYETNPNISFNFSDREVGPSGGLIMTLSIYNKLTDNDITKGYKISGTGTISKNGVVGEIGGVPYKLKGAVLSKSDVFLCPYENLEEALKLKEKYNYNIKIYGVKTFDEALEVLNNL
;
A
#
# COMPACT_ATOMS: atom_id res chain seq x y z
N MET A 1 -52.41 -0.47 -20.67
CA MET A 1 -51.40 -0.24 -19.63
C MET A 1 -50.39 0.86 -20.02
N ILE A 2 -49.69 0.77 -21.13
CA ILE A 2 -48.68 1.74 -21.61
C ILE A 2 -49.23 3.16 -21.79
N GLN A 3 -50.44 3.34 -22.35
CA GLN A 3 -51.08 4.64 -22.50
C GLN A 3 -51.40 5.33 -21.18
N LYS A 4 -51.82 4.57 -20.18
CA LYS A 4 -52.08 5.08 -18.83
C LYS A 4 -50.80 5.53 -18.14
N ILE A 5 -49.69 4.80 -18.33
CA ILE A 5 -48.35 5.19 -17.83
C ILE A 5 -47.87 6.47 -18.49
N LYS A 6 -47.99 6.59 -19.84
CA LYS A 6 -47.64 7.80 -20.56
C LYS A 6 -48.47 9.02 -20.11
N GLN A 7 -49.77 8.83 -19.85
CA GLN A 7 -50.61 9.92 -19.37
C GLN A 7 -50.21 10.32 -17.95
N ASN A 8 -50.00 9.40 -17.04
CA ASN A 8 -49.55 9.69 -15.67
C ASN A 8 -48.21 10.43 -15.63
N ILE A 9 -47.25 10.07 -16.53
CA ILE A 9 -45.96 10.77 -16.68
C ILE A 9 -46.18 12.20 -17.16
N LYS A 10 -47.03 12.36 -18.17
CA LYS A 10 -47.37 13.68 -18.72
C LYS A 10 -48.06 14.59 -17.69
N ASP A 11 -48.94 14.01 -16.87
CA ASP A 11 -49.65 14.73 -15.81
C ASP A 11 -48.74 15.11 -14.66
N PHE A 12 -47.76 14.24 -14.31
CA PHE A 12 -46.73 14.52 -13.28
C PHE A 12 -45.82 15.71 -13.66
N PHE A 13 -45.48 15.88 -14.94
CA PHE A 13 -44.63 16.98 -15.42
C PHE A 13 -45.38 18.23 -15.90
N LYS A 14 -46.68 18.37 -15.58
CA LYS A 14 -47.47 19.56 -15.99
C LYS A 14 -47.13 20.82 -15.19
N SER A 15 -46.75 20.66 -13.91
CA SER A 15 -46.41 21.79 -13.07
C SER A 15 -44.88 22.00 -13.04
N PRO A 16 -44.40 23.25 -13.22
CA PRO A 16 -42.97 23.54 -13.04
C PRO A 16 -42.42 23.11 -11.66
N LYS A 17 -43.27 23.12 -10.64
CA LYS A 17 -42.89 22.64 -9.29
C LYS A 17 -42.59 21.15 -9.27
N ASP A 18 -43.38 20.32 -9.97
CA ASP A 18 -43.19 18.89 -10.06
C ASP A 18 -41.92 18.54 -10.86
N VAL A 19 -41.67 19.25 -11.94
CA VAL A 19 -40.43 19.15 -12.72
C VAL A 19 -39.22 19.48 -11.84
N ILE A 20 -39.26 20.61 -11.12
CA ILE A 20 -38.16 21.02 -10.24
C ILE A 20 -37.97 20.00 -9.12
N SER A 21 -39.03 19.55 -8.43
CA SER A 21 -38.94 18.60 -7.33
C SER A 21 -38.37 17.24 -7.75
N PHE A 22 -38.55 16.85 -9.03
CA PHE A 22 -37.99 15.61 -9.57
C PHE A 22 -36.51 15.78 -9.99
N PHE A 23 -36.22 16.85 -10.73
CA PHE A 23 -34.88 17.03 -11.30
C PHE A 23 -33.88 17.64 -10.31
N LEU A 24 -34.30 18.43 -9.34
CA LEU A 24 -33.42 19.07 -8.37
C LEU A 24 -32.62 18.06 -7.50
N PRO A 25 -33.22 16.99 -6.94
CA PRO A 25 -32.46 15.97 -6.22
C PRO A 25 -31.44 15.23 -7.11
N ILE A 26 -31.81 14.97 -8.37
CA ILE A 26 -30.91 14.34 -9.34
C ILE A 26 -29.73 15.27 -9.64
N LEU A 27 -30.00 16.56 -9.88
CA LEU A 27 -28.95 17.55 -10.10
C LEU A 27 -28.01 17.67 -8.91
N ILE A 28 -28.56 17.73 -7.70
CA ILE A 28 -27.78 17.77 -6.44
C ILE A 28 -26.91 16.49 -6.34
N ALA A 29 -27.47 15.31 -6.60
CA ALA A 29 -26.73 14.06 -6.56
C ALA A 29 -25.57 14.06 -7.60
N LEU A 30 -25.81 14.57 -8.79
CA LEU A 30 -24.76 14.70 -9.82
C LEU A 30 -23.65 15.68 -9.38
N ILE A 31 -24.01 16.82 -8.80
CA ILE A 31 -23.03 17.79 -8.26
C ILE A 31 -22.18 17.17 -7.15
N LEU A 32 -22.80 16.40 -6.26
CA LEU A 32 -22.09 15.73 -5.16
C LEU A 32 -21.08 14.68 -5.63
N LEU A 33 -21.25 14.16 -6.85
CA LEU A 33 -20.32 13.18 -7.43
C LEU A 33 -19.18 13.82 -8.23
N ILE A 34 -19.18 15.15 -8.45
CA ILE A 34 -18.10 15.83 -9.18
C ILE A 34 -16.78 15.59 -8.45
N PRO A 35 -15.73 15.07 -9.15
CA PRO A 35 -14.41 14.85 -8.55
C PRO A 35 -13.79 16.14 -8.03
N THR A 36 -13.03 16.03 -6.95
CA THR A 36 -12.27 17.13 -6.34
C THR A 36 -10.79 16.72 -6.21
N PRO A 37 -9.85 17.67 -6.14
CA PRO A 37 -8.43 17.40 -5.95
C PRO A 37 -8.08 17.04 -4.48
N TYR A 38 -8.96 16.28 -3.82
CA TYR A 38 -8.79 15.85 -2.44
C TYR A 38 -9.05 14.35 -2.33
N THR A 39 -8.44 13.72 -1.32
CA THR A 39 -8.84 12.42 -0.78
C THR A 39 -9.28 12.58 0.67
N VAL A 40 -10.04 11.63 1.17
CA VAL A 40 -10.48 11.63 2.57
C VAL A 40 -10.04 10.35 3.26
N THR A 41 -9.13 10.49 4.21
CA THR A 41 -8.72 9.38 5.07
C THR A 41 -9.71 9.22 6.21
N VAL A 42 -10.22 8.01 6.37
CA VAL A 42 -11.13 7.64 7.46
C VAL A 42 -10.62 6.41 8.19
N GLY A 43 -11.13 6.18 9.39
CA GLY A 43 -10.81 4.99 10.16
C GLY A 43 -11.18 3.71 9.39
N GLY A 44 -10.23 2.78 9.30
CA GLY A 44 -10.43 1.49 8.67
C GLY A 44 -10.85 0.42 9.67
N GLY A 45 -9.87 -0.23 10.28
CA GLY A 45 -10.06 -1.35 11.21
C GLY A 45 -8.83 -2.25 11.21
N ILE A 46 -9.07 -3.54 11.35
CA ILE A 46 -8.02 -4.56 11.28
C ILE A 46 -8.33 -5.60 10.20
N ILE A 47 -7.28 -6.15 9.61
CA ILE A 47 -7.33 -7.31 8.69
C ILE A 47 -6.62 -8.46 9.37
N ASN A 48 -7.32 -9.56 9.60
CA ASN A 48 -6.72 -10.78 10.17
C ASN A 48 -5.84 -11.45 9.10
N MET A 49 -4.54 -11.59 9.40
CA MET A 49 -3.57 -12.14 8.47
C MET A 49 -3.73 -13.66 8.29
N ASP A 50 -4.28 -14.38 9.27
CA ASP A 50 -4.52 -15.81 9.13
C ASP A 50 -5.55 -16.15 8.04
N LYS A 51 -6.43 -15.18 7.71
CA LYS A 51 -7.41 -15.30 6.61
C LYS A 51 -6.85 -14.87 5.25
N LYS A 52 -5.67 -14.27 5.24
CA LYS A 52 -5.03 -13.69 4.06
C LYS A 52 -3.81 -14.48 3.61
N ILE A 53 -3.18 -15.18 4.52
CA ILE A 53 -1.91 -15.86 4.32
C ILE A 53 -2.09 -17.33 4.71
N GLU A 54 -1.82 -18.22 3.77
CA GLU A 54 -1.85 -19.67 3.99
C GLU A 54 -0.45 -20.23 3.71
N VAL A 55 0.02 -21.07 4.61
CA VAL A 55 1.26 -21.86 4.47
C VAL A 55 0.86 -23.31 4.51
N LEU A 56 1.30 -24.09 3.52
CA LEU A 56 1.03 -25.53 3.47
C LEU A 56 1.63 -26.21 4.71
N GLU A 57 0.80 -26.95 5.46
CA GLU A 57 1.18 -27.58 6.73
C GLU A 57 1.68 -26.58 7.82
N GLY A 58 1.33 -25.30 7.65
CA GLY A 58 1.72 -24.24 8.57
C GLY A 58 1.08 -24.36 9.95
N ASN A 59 1.78 -23.86 10.97
CA ASN A 59 1.29 -23.83 12.33
C ASN A 59 -0.01 -23.01 12.48
N LYS A 60 -0.88 -23.43 13.38
CA LYS A 60 -2.13 -22.74 13.71
C LYS A 60 -1.93 -21.88 14.94
N SER A 61 -2.23 -20.60 14.83
CA SER A 61 -2.18 -19.65 15.95
C SER A 61 -3.34 -19.87 16.92
N ARG A 62 -3.07 -19.80 18.22
CA ARG A 62 -4.10 -19.71 19.26
C ARG A 62 -4.63 -18.29 19.41
N GLY A 63 -3.79 -17.28 19.13
CA GLY A 63 -4.14 -15.89 19.01
C GLY A 63 -4.30 -15.46 17.56
N SER A 64 -3.97 -14.22 17.21
CA SER A 64 -4.01 -13.75 15.84
C SER A 64 -3.09 -12.55 15.59
N PHE A 65 -2.56 -12.46 14.37
CA PHE A 65 -1.91 -11.26 13.84
C PHE A 65 -2.88 -10.47 12.97
N ASN A 66 -3.01 -9.17 13.23
CA ASN A 66 -3.98 -8.32 12.56
C ASN A 66 -3.31 -7.02 12.10
N SER A 67 -3.30 -6.76 10.80
CA SER A 67 -2.79 -5.49 10.26
C SER A 67 -3.85 -4.41 10.39
N CYS A 68 -3.47 -3.27 10.97
CA CYS A 68 -4.33 -2.11 11.06
C CYS A 68 -4.24 -1.28 9.78
N TYR A 69 -5.38 -0.80 9.28
CA TYR A 69 -5.45 -0.04 8.05
C TYR A 69 -6.31 1.22 8.19
N VAL A 70 -6.13 2.14 7.27
CA VAL A 70 -7.01 3.29 7.02
C VAL A 70 -7.76 3.06 5.71
N LYS A 71 -8.91 3.71 5.54
CA LYS A 71 -9.58 3.77 4.26
C LYS A 71 -9.30 5.13 3.63
N GLU A 72 -8.92 5.13 2.38
CA GLU A 72 -8.89 6.33 1.56
C GLU A 72 -10.08 6.35 0.62
N LEU A 73 -10.85 7.43 0.69
CA LEU A 73 -12.01 7.66 -0.17
C LEU A 73 -11.62 8.66 -1.25
N ASN A 74 -11.94 8.35 -2.49
CA ASN A 74 -11.75 9.28 -3.60
C ASN A 74 -12.53 10.56 -3.35
N GLY A 75 -11.88 11.71 -3.61
CA GLY A 75 -12.46 13.01 -3.40
C GLY A 75 -13.54 13.34 -4.43
N ASN A 76 -14.72 13.62 -3.94
CA ASN A 76 -15.79 14.30 -4.67
C ASN A 76 -16.40 15.37 -3.77
N VAL A 77 -17.32 16.16 -4.28
CA VAL A 77 -17.95 17.25 -3.50
C VAL A 77 -18.56 16.73 -2.22
N LEU A 78 -19.22 15.55 -2.24
CA LEU A 78 -19.80 14.95 -1.03
C LEU A 78 -18.74 14.61 0.01
N THR A 79 -17.71 13.84 -0.38
CA THR A 79 -16.64 13.43 0.54
C THR A 79 -15.83 14.63 1.03
N TYR A 80 -15.64 15.66 0.20
CA TYR A 80 -15.03 16.92 0.61
C TYR A 80 -15.83 17.61 1.72
N ILE A 81 -17.16 17.75 1.55
CA ILE A 81 -18.06 18.33 2.57
C ILE A 81 -18.00 17.50 3.85
N LEU A 82 -18.09 16.17 3.74
CA LEU A 82 -18.00 15.27 4.90
C LEU A 82 -16.64 15.40 5.61
N GLY A 83 -15.55 15.53 4.86
CA GLY A 83 -14.21 15.75 5.41
C GLY A 83 -14.04 17.08 6.15
N LYS A 84 -14.88 18.10 5.84
CA LYS A 84 -14.91 19.38 6.56
C LYS A 84 -15.78 19.35 7.81
N ILE A 85 -16.83 18.54 7.82
CA ILE A 85 -17.83 18.52 8.90
C ILE A 85 -17.53 17.47 9.96
N ILE A 86 -16.99 16.30 9.55
CA ILE A 86 -16.76 15.16 10.44
C ILE A 86 -15.33 15.23 11.00
N PRO A 87 -15.12 15.49 12.30
CA PRO A 87 -13.78 15.67 12.88
C PRO A 87 -12.85 14.44 12.76
N SER A 88 -13.43 13.24 12.61
CA SER A 88 -12.67 12.00 12.46
C SER A 88 -12.28 11.71 11.00
N PHE A 89 -12.63 12.58 10.06
CA PHE A 89 -12.23 12.47 8.65
C PHE A 89 -11.07 13.44 8.40
N LYS A 90 -10.00 12.94 7.77
CA LYS A 90 -8.86 13.79 7.40
C LYS A 90 -8.91 14.06 5.91
N LEU A 91 -9.08 15.32 5.58
CA LEU A 91 -9.02 15.80 4.21
C LEU A 91 -7.54 16.00 3.83
N ASN A 92 -7.10 15.35 2.76
CA ASN A 92 -5.76 15.52 2.21
C ASN A 92 -5.90 16.07 0.78
N LYS A 93 -5.05 17.01 0.39
CA LYS A 93 -4.93 17.36 -1.02
C LYS A 93 -4.18 16.24 -1.74
N VAL A 94 -4.56 15.95 -2.97
CA VAL A 94 -3.86 14.95 -3.79
C VAL A 94 -2.39 15.34 -3.96
N GLU A 95 -2.10 16.63 -4.16
CA GLU A 95 -0.74 17.16 -4.28
C GLU A 95 0.15 16.93 -3.05
N ASP A 96 -0.43 16.79 -1.84
CA ASP A 96 0.32 16.57 -0.60
C ASP A 96 0.70 15.08 -0.39
N ILE A 97 0.03 14.16 -1.08
CA ILE A 97 0.23 12.71 -0.95
C ILE A 97 0.80 12.05 -2.20
N SER A 98 0.72 12.74 -3.33
CA SER A 98 1.30 12.32 -4.61
C SER A 98 2.66 12.98 -4.84
N TYR A 99 3.46 12.38 -5.71
CA TYR A 99 4.64 13.03 -6.25
C TYR A 99 4.23 14.08 -7.30
N ASP A 100 5.18 14.99 -7.64
CA ASP A 100 4.94 16.04 -8.63
C ASP A 100 4.36 15.46 -9.95
N ASN A 101 3.25 16.03 -10.39
CA ASN A 101 2.53 15.64 -11.61
C ASN A 101 1.97 14.20 -11.64
N GLU A 102 1.95 13.50 -10.51
CA GLU A 102 1.37 12.15 -10.40
C GLU A 102 -0.16 12.22 -10.46
N THR A 103 -0.75 11.50 -11.37
CA THR A 103 -2.21 11.32 -11.43
C THR A 103 -2.69 10.37 -10.33
N LEU A 104 -3.99 10.40 -10.02
CA LEU A 104 -4.57 9.47 -9.03
C LEU A 104 -4.40 7.99 -9.42
N ASP A 105 -4.45 7.67 -10.72
CA ASP A 105 -4.23 6.31 -11.21
C ASP A 105 -2.77 5.86 -11.04
N GLU A 106 -1.82 6.78 -11.22
CA GLU A 106 -0.40 6.54 -10.98
C GLU A 106 -0.12 6.38 -9.48
N TYR A 107 -0.67 7.26 -8.65
CA TYR A 107 -0.63 7.12 -7.19
C TYR A 107 -1.14 5.74 -6.74
N ASN A 108 -2.31 5.32 -7.21
CA ASN A 108 -2.88 4.01 -6.87
C ASN A 108 -2.00 2.85 -7.33
N PHE A 109 -1.39 2.95 -8.51
CA PHE A 109 -0.45 1.95 -9.01
C PHE A 109 0.80 1.88 -8.12
N ARG A 110 1.38 3.01 -7.74
CA ARG A 110 2.56 3.10 -6.86
C ARG A 110 2.28 2.49 -5.49
N GLU A 111 1.13 2.81 -4.88
CA GLU A 111 0.72 2.22 -3.60
C GLU A 111 0.52 0.69 -3.68
N LYS A 112 0.00 0.20 -4.82
CA LYS A 112 -0.09 -1.25 -5.09
C LYS A 112 1.30 -1.88 -5.21
N MET A 113 2.25 -1.20 -5.84
CA MET A 113 3.62 -1.69 -5.95
C MET A 113 4.34 -1.68 -4.60
N TYR A 114 4.13 -0.67 -3.77
CA TYR A 114 4.64 -0.64 -2.40
C TYR A 114 4.06 -1.77 -1.51
N PHE A 115 2.78 -2.11 -1.69
CA PHE A 115 2.20 -3.28 -1.04
C PHE A 115 2.91 -4.57 -1.46
N LYS A 116 3.16 -4.76 -2.76
CA LYS A 116 3.86 -5.93 -3.29
C LYS A 116 5.29 -6.03 -2.77
N ASP A 117 6.02 -4.92 -2.74
CA ASP A 117 7.39 -4.88 -2.19
C ASP A 117 7.41 -5.24 -0.71
N SER A 118 6.46 -4.71 0.06
CA SER A 118 6.28 -5.03 1.47
C SER A 118 5.97 -6.52 1.69
N LEU A 119 5.11 -7.11 0.85
CA LEU A 119 4.80 -8.54 0.88
C LEU A 119 6.02 -9.39 0.51
N ASN A 120 6.75 -9.00 -0.54
CA ASN A 120 7.98 -9.65 -0.96
C ASN A 120 9.06 -9.62 0.13
N SER A 121 9.18 -8.48 0.81
CA SER A 121 10.09 -8.33 1.95
C SER A 121 9.67 -9.22 3.12
N ALA A 122 8.37 -9.31 3.41
CA ALA A 122 7.83 -10.16 4.47
C ALA A 122 8.07 -11.65 4.20
N ILE A 123 7.86 -12.12 2.97
CA ILE A 123 8.13 -13.50 2.57
C ILE A 123 9.62 -13.80 2.72
N TYR A 124 10.46 -12.98 2.06
CA TYR A 124 11.91 -13.19 2.06
C TYR A 124 12.49 -13.23 3.47
N LEU A 125 12.13 -12.25 4.31
CA LEU A 125 12.64 -12.15 5.68
C LEU A 125 12.20 -13.35 6.54
N SER A 126 10.94 -13.76 6.46
CA SER A 126 10.40 -14.87 7.25
C SER A 126 11.06 -16.19 6.90
N PHE A 127 11.21 -16.49 5.61
CA PHE A 127 11.85 -17.71 5.14
C PHE A 127 13.35 -17.72 5.46
N SER A 128 14.05 -16.61 5.20
CA SER A 128 15.49 -16.48 5.47
C SER A 128 15.83 -16.61 6.95
N LYS A 129 15.04 -16.01 7.85
CA LYS A 129 15.22 -16.09 9.31
C LYS A 129 15.11 -17.53 9.84
N LEU A 130 14.34 -18.36 9.17
CA LEU A 130 14.11 -19.75 9.56
C LEU A 130 14.93 -20.75 8.71
N ASN A 131 15.83 -20.27 7.85
CA ASN A 131 16.59 -21.09 6.91
C ASN A 131 15.71 -22.03 6.07
N LYS A 132 14.50 -21.57 5.71
CA LYS A 132 13.59 -22.28 4.82
C LYS A 132 13.95 -21.99 3.36
N GLU A 133 13.64 -22.93 2.48
CA GLU A 133 13.91 -22.78 1.05
C GLU A 133 13.07 -21.66 0.42
N ILE A 134 13.76 -20.76 -0.26
CA ILE A 134 13.16 -19.67 -1.03
C ILE A 134 14.02 -19.35 -2.23
N SER A 135 13.42 -19.27 -3.41
CA SER A 135 14.08 -18.85 -4.65
C SER A 135 13.21 -17.90 -5.44
N VAL A 136 13.84 -17.07 -6.29
CA VAL A 136 13.11 -16.14 -7.16
C VAL A 136 12.71 -16.90 -8.42
N LYS A 137 11.42 -17.08 -8.65
CA LYS A 137 10.84 -17.70 -9.84
C LYS A 137 10.78 -16.73 -11.02
N SER A 138 10.36 -15.51 -10.76
CA SER A 138 10.33 -14.42 -11.74
C SER A 138 10.53 -13.07 -11.06
N ASN A 139 11.07 -12.11 -11.82
CA ASN A 139 11.22 -10.72 -11.37
C ASN A 139 10.87 -9.77 -12.52
N LYS A 140 10.07 -8.73 -12.21
CA LYS A 140 9.75 -7.65 -13.15
C LYS A 140 10.14 -6.33 -12.51
N ILE A 141 10.87 -5.50 -13.25
CA ILE A 141 11.36 -4.21 -12.79
C ILE A 141 10.42 -3.14 -13.33
N TYR A 142 9.53 -2.63 -12.50
CA TYR A 142 8.57 -1.60 -12.88
C TYR A 142 9.11 -0.19 -12.68
N VAL A 143 8.77 0.71 -13.60
CA VAL A 143 8.87 2.15 -13.37
C VAL A 143 7.67 2.55 -12.51
N ILE A 144 7.92 3.04 -11.30
CA ILE A 144 6.89 3.44 -10.33
C ILE A 144 6.77 4.95 -10.17
N TYR A 145 7.77 5.70 -10.63
CA TYR A 145 7.75 7.16 -10.65
C TYR A 145 8.85 7.67 -11.59
N LYS A 146 8.62 8.82 -12.21
CA LYS A 146 9.60 9.56 -13.01
C LYS A 146 9.80 10.96 -12.40
N ASP A 147 11.05 11.28 -12.06
CA ASP A 147 11.42 12.61 -11.58
C ASP A 147 11.09 13.70 -12.61
N SER A 148 10.65 14.87 -12.15
CA SER A 148 10.29 15.99 -13.03
C SER A 148 11.46 16.51 -13.87
N ASN A 149 12.71 16.29 -13.42
CA ASN A 149 13.93 16.64 -14.15
C ASN A 149 14.32 15.59 -15.20
N SER A 150 13.74 14.40 -15.15
CA SER A 150 14.02 13.33 -16.12
C SER A 150 13.39 13.64 -17.48
N ARG A 151 14.23 13.64 -18.52
CA ARG A 151 13.80 13.80 -19.93
C ARG A 151 13.51 12.46 -20.60
N ALA A 152 13.57 11.34 -19.83
CA ALA A 152 13.29 10.02 -20.35
C ALA A 152 11.84 9.91 -20.88
N ASP A 153 11.66 9.39 -22.09
CA ASP A 153 10.34 9.02 -22.62
C ASP A 153 9.91 7.66 -22.06
N VAL A 154 9.98 7.56 -20.73
CA VAL A 154 9.59 6.38 -19.94
C VAL A 154 8.39 6.77 -19.09
N TYR A 155 7.44 5.87 -18.98
CA TYR A 155 6.19 6.10 -18.27
C TYR A 155 6.07 5.15 -17.09
N MET A 156 5.30 5.56 -16.10
CA MET A 156 4.87 4.69 -15.04
C MET A 156 4.18 3.43 -15.61
N LYS A 157 4.40 2.27 -15.00
CA LYS A 157 3.99 0.94 -15.47
C LYS A 157 4.85 0.31 -16.58
N ASP A 158 5.76 1.04 -17.19
CA ASP A 158 6.76 0.39 -18.06
C ASP A 158 7.55 -0.63 -17.26
N ILE A 159 7.88 -1.75 -17.89
CA ILE A 159 8.75 -2.78 -17.30
C ILE A 159 10.10 -2.69 -17.99
N ILE A 160 11.16 -2.46 -17.23
CA ILE A 160 12.52 -2.45 -17.76
C ILE A 160 12.95 -3.88 -18.06
N LEU A 161 13.33 -4.15 -19.31
CA LEU A 161 13.84 -5.44 -19.77
C LEU A 161 15.36 -5.43 -19.90
N GLY A 162 15.97 -4.26 -20.20
CA GLY A 162 17.40 -4.14 -20.40
C GLY A 162 17.88 -2.72 -20.64
N ILE A 163 19.21 -2.59 -20.74
CA ILE A 163 19.92 -1.34 -21.05
C ILE A 163 21.00 -1.64 -22.10
N ASP A 164 21.06 -0.82 -23.16
CA ASP A 164 22.06 -0.91 -24.25
C ASP A 164 22.20 -2.34 -24.79
N GLY A 165 21.08 -3.02 -25.02
CA GLY A 165 21.03 -4.39 -25.54
C GLY A 165 21.36 -5.48 -24.51
N LYS A 166 21.69 -5.14 -23.27
CA LYS A 166 21.93 -6.11 -22.19
C LYS A 166 20.64 -6.31 -21.38
N ARG A 167 20.20 -7.56 -21.22
CA ARG A 167 19.09 -7.90 -20.33
C ARG A 167 19.47 -7.59 -18.88
N MET A 168 18.52 -7.03 -18.12
CA MET A 168 18.66 -6.72 -16.70
C MET A 168 17.58 -7.45 -15.92
N SER A 169 17.97 -8.11 -14.83
CA SER A 169 17.10 -8.92 -14.02
C SER A 169 16.79 -8.29 -12.65
N THR A 170 17.60 -7.32 -12.21
CA THR A 170 17.47 -6.64 -10.93
C THR A 170 17.74 -5.13 -11.05
N THR A 171 17.21 -4.36 -10.11
CA THR A 171 17.53 -2.94 -9.98
C THR A 171 18.99 -2.71 -9.61
N GLU A 172 19.62 -3.66 -8.92
CA GLU A 172 21.05 -3.62 -8.59
C GLU A 172 21.92 -3.71 -9.83
N GLU A 173 21.62 -4.64 -10.76
CA GLU A 173 22.31 -4.74 -12.06
C GLU A 173 22.23 -3.44 -12.85
N ILE A 174 21.04 -2.80 -12.88
CA ILE A 174 20.84 -1.49 -13.51
C ILE A 174 21.72 -0.42 -12.86
N ASN A 175 21.71 -0.35 -11.53
CA ASN A 175 22.51 0.65 -10.80
C ASN A 175 24.01 0.44 -10.99
N ASN A 176 24.49 -0.79 -11.00
CA ASN A 176 25.91 -1.11 -11.23
C ASN A 176 26.30 -0.76 -12.66
N TYR A 177 25.49 -1.11 -13.66
CA TYR A 177 25.74 -0.73 -15.05
C TYR A 177 25.86 0.79 -15.22
N LEU A 178 24.97 1.57 -14.60
CA LEU A 178 25.01 3.03 -14.69
C LEU A 178 26.21 3.68 -13.97
N LYS A 179 26.77 3.02 -12.95
CA LYS A 179 27.99 3.49 -12.27
C LYS A 179 29.23 3.32 -13.15
N ASP A 180 29.28 2.22 -13.92
CA ASP A 180 30.47 1.82 -14.67
C ASP A 180 30.52 2.45 -16.07
N ILE A 181 29.43 3.09 -16.52
CA ILE A 181 29.34 3.63 -17.88
C ILE A 181 29.81 5.08 -17.93
N ASP A 182 30.68 5.38 -18.93
CA ASP A 182 31.07 6.76 -19.24
C ASP A 182 30.30 7.27 -20.48
N ALA A 183 28.98 7.30 -20.40
CA ALA A 183 28.10 7.81 -21.44
C ALA A 183 27.20 8.93 -20.93
N LEU A 184 26.70 9.78 -21.83
CA LEU A 184 25.73 10.84 -21.53
C LEU A 184 24.29 10.36 -21.73
N SER A 185 24.10 9.24 -22.42
CA SER A 185 22.78 8.66 -22.68
C SER A 185 22.88 7.13 -22.78
N VAL A 186 21.79 6.47 -22.50
CA VAL A 186 21.61 5.00 -22.66
C VAL A 186 20.33 4.71 -23.44
N THR A 187 20.22 3.50 -23.96
CA THR A 187 18.99 2.97 -24.56
C THR A 187 18.35 1.97 -23.61
N LEU A 188 17.17 2.30 -23.07
CA LEU A 188 16.37 1.37 -22.29
C LEU A 188 15.52 0.52 -23.22
N ASN A 189 15.55 -0.80 -23.06
CA ASN A 189 14.55 -1.69 -23.62
C ASN A 189 13.43 -1.86 -22.59
N VAL A 190 12.22 -1.42 -22.90
CA VAL A 190 11.07 -1.45 -22.00
C VAL A 190 9.91 -2.23 -22.61
N LEU A 191 9.13 -2.93 -21.78
CA LEU A 191 7.85 -3.50 -22.18
C LEU A 191 6.74 -2.51 -21.81
N ARG A 192 6.14 -1.91 -22.84
CA ARG A 192 5.04 -0.94 -22.75
C ARG A 192 3.81 -1.48 -23.47
N ASN A 193 2.68 -1.65 -22.77
CA ASN A 193 1.44 -2.17 -23.35
C ASN A 193 1.66 -3.49 -24.13
N ASN A 194 2.44 -4.41 -23.57
CA ASN A 194 2.81 -5.69 -24.14
C ASN A 194 3.66 -5.61 -25.45
N LYS A 195 4.30 -4.47 -25.70
CA LYS A 195 5.23 -4.28 -26.82
C LYS A 195 6.59 -3.86 -26.29
N GLU A 196 7.65 -4.48 -26.81
CA GLU A 196 9.01 -4.03 -26.54
C GLU A 196 9.30 -2.75 -27.33
N VAL A 197 9.85 -1.76 -26.66
CA VAL A 197 10.19 -0.44 -27.20
C VAL A 197 11.57 -0.05 -26.70
N ASP A 198 12.40 0.43 -27.60
CA ASP A 198 13.68 1.03 -27.25
C ASP A 198 13.50 2.53 -27.03
N VAL A 199 13.93 2.99 -25.86
CA VAL A 199 13.82 4.39 -25.45
C VAL A 199 15.21 4.95 -25.16
N ARG A 200 15.64 5.94 -25.92
CA ARG A 200 16.88 6.66 -25.61
C ARG A 200 16.63 7.63 -24.47
N VAL A 201 17.52 7.58 -23.48
CA VAL A 201 17.44 8.37 -22.25
C VAL A 201 18.74 9.08 -21.99
N ASP A 202 18.67 10.41 -21.82
CA ASP A 202 19.81 11.19 -21.36
C ASP A 202 19.99 10.98 -19.86
N LEU A 203 21.24 10.75 -19.45
CA LEU A 203 21.58 10.61 -18.03
C LEU A 203 21.70 11.96 -17.36
N ILE A 204 21.22 12.08 -16.15
CA ILE A 204 21.40 13.24 -15.27
C ILE A 204 22.50 12.95 -14.27
N ASP A 205 23.35 13.93 -14.00
CA ASP A 205 24.35 13.83 -12.94
C ASP A 205 23.75 14.31 -11.62
N LEU A 206 23.66 13.39 -10.66
CA LEU A 206 23.24 13.68 -9.30
C LEU A 206 24.40 13.43 -8.35
N SER A 207 25.14 14.50 -8.01
CA SER A 207 26.27 14.44 -7.08
C SER A 207 27.38 13.47 -7.51
N GLY A 208 27.75 13.49 -8.79
CA GLY A 208 28.76 12.61 -9.38
C GLY A 208 28.28 11.19 -9.75
N ASN A 209 27.00 10.93 -9.63
CA ASN A 209 26.40 9.66 -10.03
C ASN A 209 25.44 9.85 -11.21
N LYS A 210 25.69 9.14 -12.30
CA LYS A 210 24.81 9.13 -13.47
C LYS A 210 23.51 8.38 -13.15
N LYS A 211 22.36 9.02 -13.39
CA LYS A 211 21.03 8.49 -13.11
C LYS A 211 20.10 8.72 -14.30
N ILE A 212 19.09 7.89 -14.43
CA ILE A 212 18.04 8.04 -15.43
C ILE A 212 16.96 9.03 -14.95
N GLY A 213 16.85 9.24 -13.65
CA GLY A 213 15.78 10.04 -13.05
C GLY A 213 14.44 9.31 -13.02
N ILE A 214 14.46 7.99 -12.83
CA ILE A 214 13.27 7.16 -12.62
C ILE A 214 13.42 6.35 -11.34
N TYR A 215 12.30 6.03 -10.72
CA TYR A 215 12.26 5.16 -9.56
C TYR A 215 11.74 3.79 -10.00
N LEU A 216 12.50 2.77 -9.63
CA LEU A 216 12.25 1.39 -10.01
C LEU A 216 11.87 0.56 -8.79
N LEU A 217 10.98 -0.41 -8.99
CA LEU A 217 10.62 -1.37 -7.99
C LEU A 217 10.52 -2.76 -8.61
N GLU A 218 11.00 -3.76 -7.88
CA GLU A 218 10.97 -5.15 -8.30
C GLU A 218 9.71 -5.85 -7.80
N ASP A 219 8.94 -6.42 -8.73
CA ASP A 219 7.80 -7.31 -8.43
C ASP A 219 8.28 -8.75 -8.59
N LYS A 220 8.62 -9.39 -7.46
CA LYS A 220 9.15 -10.75 -7.42
C LYS A 220 8.04 -11.75 -7.16
N GLU A 221 8.13 -12.87 -7.86
CA GLU A 221 7.40 -14.08 -7.54
C GLU A 221 8.39 -15.06 -6.93
N TYR A 222 8.10 -15.57 -5.74
CA TYR A 222 8.93 -16.54 -5.06
C TYR A 222 8.37 -17.95 -5.20
N GLU A 223 9.28 -18.91 -5.35
CA GLU A 223 9.03 -20.32 -5.10
C GLU A 223 9.53 -20.64 -3.70
N THR A 224 8.69 -21.25 -2.87
CA THR A 224 8.95 -21.47 -1.45
C THR A 224 8.63 -22.88 -1.00
N ASN A 225 9.39 -23.38 -0.02
CA ASN A 225 9.11 -24.64 0.63
C ASN A 225 9.15 -24.45 2.19
N PRO A 226 8.01 -24.61 2.89
CA PRO A 226 6.68 -24.96 2.41
C PRO A 226 6.06 -23.89 1.48
N ASN A 227 5.08 -24.32 0.67
CA ASN A 227 4.40 -23.41 -0.25
C ASN A 227 3.54 -22.41 0.52
N ILE A 228 3.57 -21.14 0.10
CA ILE A 228 2.79 -20.05 0.66
C ILE A 228 1.84 -19.47 -0.39
N SER A 229 0.62 -19.14 0.02
CA SER A 229 -0.38 -18.51 -0.85
C SER A 229 -1.06 -17.34 -0.14
N PHE A 230 -1.62 -16.42 -0.93
CA PHE A 230 -2.17 -15.16 -0.46
C PHE A 230 -3.56 -14.91 -1.04
N ASN A 231 -4.46 -14.41 -0.19
CA ASN A 231 -5.82 -14.02 -0.57
C ASN A 231 -6.04 -12.52 -0.27
N PHE A 232 -5.19 -11.67 -0.84
CA PHE A 232 -5.37 -10.22 -0.80
C PHE A 232 -6.21 -9.75 -1.99
N SER A 233 -7.03 -8.72 -1.79
CA SER A 233 -7.79 -8.07 -2.85
C SER A 233 -7.00 -6.90 -3.45
N ASP A 234 -7.42 -6.43 -4.62
CA ASP A 234 -6.81 -5.25 -5.26
C ASP A 234 -7.01 -3.94 -4.47
N ARG A 235 -7.78 -3.96 -3.40
CA ARG A 235 -8.04 -2.81 -2.53
C ARG A 235 -7.07 -2.72 -1.36
N GLU A 236 -6.33 -3.80 -1.07
CA GLU A 236 -5.27 -3.77 -0.08
C GLU A 236 -4.01 -3.21 -0.75
N VAL A 237 -3.66 -2.00 -0.36
CA VAL A 237 -2.54 -1.23 -0.92
C VAL A 237 -1.70 -0.60 0.19
N GLY A 238 -0.51 -0.14 -0.18
CA GLY A 238 0.43 0.52 0.73
C GLY A 238 1.27 -0.43 1.57
N PRO A 239 2.46 0.01 2.00
CA PRO A 239 3.47 -0.87 2.63
C PRO A 239 3.26 -1.09 4.12
N SER A 240 2.33 -0.39 4.76
CA SER A 240 2.25 -0.27 6.23
C SER A 240 1.81 -1.54 6.98
N GLY A 241 1.47 -2.61 6.26
CA GLY A 241 1.14 -3.92 6.82
C GLY A 241 2.32 -4.88 6.96
N GLY A 242 3.51 -4.49 6.47
CA GLY A 242 4.67 -5.36 6.30
C GLY A 242 5.13 -6.07 7.55
N LEU A 243 5.28 -5.34 8.66
CA LEU A 243 5.67 -5.94 9.95
C LEU A 243 4.71 -7.07 10.35
N ILE A 244 3.41 -6.83 10.27
CA ILE A 244 2.41 -7.79 10.72
C ILE A 244 2.28 -8.98 9.74
N MET A 245 2.45 -8.74 8.43
CA MET A 245 2.56 -9.82 7.45
C MET A 245 3.76 -10.72 7.76
N THR A 246 4.94 -10.12 8.05
CA THR A 246 6.14 -10.87 8.40
C THR A 246 5.94 -11.73 9.65
N LEU A 247 5.39 -11.15 10.72
CA LEU A 247 5.11 -11.88 11.97
C LEU A 247 4.12 -13.04 11.74
N SER A 248 3.10 -12.83 10.91
CA SER A 248 2.13 -13.88 10.58
C SER A 248 2.76 -15.01 9.77
N ILE A 249 3.55 -14.69 8.73
CA ILE A 249 4.27 -15.69 7.93
C ILE A 249 5.25 -16.46 8.82
N TYR A 250 6.06 -15.76 9.58
CA TYR A 250 7.03 -16.35 10.50
C TYR A 250 6.35 -17.31 11.48
N ASN A 251 5.24 -16.90 12.11
CA ASN A 251 4.48 -17.72 13.04
C ASN A 251 3.95 -19.02 12.40
N LYS A 252 3.55 -18.96 11.15
CA LYS A 252 3.06 -20.14 10.40
C LYS A 252 4.19 -21.10 10.01
N LEU A 253 5.42 -20.60 9.90
CA LEU A 253 6.61 -21.37 9.55
C LEU A 253 7.33 -21.98 10.74
N THR A 254 7.03 -21.55 11.98
CA THR A 254 7.61 -22.07 13.22
C THR A 254 6.71 -23.09 13.88
N ASP A 255 7.28 -23.97 14.71
CA ASP A 255 6.53 -24.94 15.49
C ASP A 255 5.86 -24.32 16.74
N ASN A 256 6.35 -23.17 17.17
CA ASN A 256 5.87 -22.46 18.35
C ASN A 256 4.94 -21.29 17.95
N ASP A 257 3.78 -21.23 18.60
CA ASP A 257 2.86 -20.10 18.43
C ASP A 257 3.36 -18.86 19.17
N ILE A 258 3.99 -17.93 18.41
CA ILE A 258 4.52 -16.68 18.98
C ILE A 258 3.42 -15.68 19.37
N THR A 259 2.14 -15.94 19.05
CA THR A 259 1.04 -15.11 19.53
C THR A 259 0.74 -15.33 21.01
N LYS A 260 1.10 -16.48 21.56
CA LYS A 260 0.78 -16.93 22.93
C LYS A 260 -0.71 -16.82 23.28
N GLY A 261 -1.58 -16.83 22.26
CA GLY A 261 -3.02 -16.67 22.41
C GLY A 261 -3.52 -15.21 22.42
N TYR A 262 -2.62 -14.22 22.34
CA TYR A 262 -3.00 -12.81 22.27
C TYR A 262 -3.53 -12.41 20.89
N LYS A 263 -4.47 -11.48 20.88
CA LYS A 263 -4.89 -10.77 19.68
C LYS A 263 -3.97 -9.59 19.45
N ILE A 264 -2.99 -9.77 18.59
CA ILE A 264 -1.95 -8.78 18.29
C ILE A 264 -2.38 -8.00 17.05
N SER A 265 -2.55 -6.71 17.20
CA SER A 265 -2.75 -5.79 16.09
C SER A 265 -1.55 -4.88 15.93
N GLY A 266 -1.32 -4.38 14.73
CA GLY A 266 -0.20 -3.46 14.54
C GLY A 266 -0.10 -2.92 13.13
N THR A 267 0.98 -2.21 12.90
CA THR A 267 1.33 -1.55 11.65
C THR A 267 2.84 -1.36 11.59
N GLY A 268 3.37 -1.14 10.42
CA GLY A 268 4.79 -0.89 10.17
C GLY A 268 5.17 -1.34 8.77
N THR A 269 6.02 -0.59 8.09
CA THR A 269 6.70 -1.10 6.90
C THR A 269 7.75 -2.12 7.32
N ILE A 270 8.26 -2.90 6.39
CA ILE A 270 9.33 -3.86 6.63
C ILE A 270 10.29 -3.87 5.44
N SER A 271 11.57 -3.88 5.71
CA SER A 271 12.60 -4.12 4.70
C SER A 271 13.06 -5.58 4.72
N LYS A 272 13.73 -6.01 3.67
CA LYS A 272 14.36 -7.37 3.60
C LYS A 272 15.38 -7.61 4.71
N ASN A 273 15.97 -6.53 5.27
CA ASN A 273 16.93 -6.60 6.36
C ASN A 273 16.24 -6.55 7.75
N GLY A 274 14.91 -6.55 7.77
CA GLY A 274 14.14 -6.55 9.01
C GLY A 274 13.98 -5.19 9.68
N VAL A 275 14.34 -4.09 9.01
CA VAL A 275 14.10 -2.74 9.54
C VAL A 275 12.62 -2.41 9.42
N VAL A 276 12.04 -1.94 10.51
CA VAL A 276 10.65 -1.47 10.59
C VAL A 276 10.65 0.04 10.41
N GLY A 277 9.87 0.55 9.47
CA GLY A 277 9.83 1.98 9.18
C GLY A 277 8.50 2.63 9.53
N GLU A 278 8.57 3.95 9.73
CA GLU A 278 7.46 4.83 10.08
C GLU A 278 6.26 4.72 9.13
N ILE A 279 5.07 5.00 9.66
CA ILE A 279 3.81 4.97 8.90
C ILE A 279 2.92 6.17 9.24
N GLY A 280 2.00 6.47 8.33
CA GLY A 280 0.95 7.44 8.57
C GLY A 280 -0.31 6.85 9.20
N GLY A 281 -1.15 7.74 9.77
CA GLY A 281 -2.50 7.41 10.23
C GLY A 281 -2.57 6.65 11.54
N VAL A 282 -1.59 6.83 12.43
CA VAL A 282 -1.55 6.22 13.78
C VAL A 282 -2.87 6.36 14.54
N PRO A 283 -3.54 7.55 14.58
CA PRO A 283 -4.79 7.71 15.32
C PRO A 283 -5.89 6.75 14.86
N TYR A 284 -6.01 6.55 13.57
CA TYR A 284 -7.01 5.66 12.98
C TYR A 284 -6.70 4.19 13.19
N LYS A 285 -5.41 3.83 13.06
CA LYS A 285 -4.92 2.46 13.18
C LYS A 285 -5.02 1.98 14.63
N LEU A 286 -4.55 2.80 15.60
CA LEU A 286 -4.66 2.48 17.02
C LEU A 286 -6.14 2.37 17.44
N LYS A 287 -6.99 3.33 17.01
CA LYS A 287 -8.43 3.26 17.28
C LYS A 287 -9.05 1.98 16.70
N GLY A 288 -8.64 1.57 15.51
CA GLY A 288 -9.08 0.31 14.87
C GLY A 288 -8.71 -0.91 15.71
N ALA A 289 -7.48 -0.97 16.25
CA ALA A 289 -7.03 -2.03 17.16
C ALA A 289 -7.87 -2.06 18.45
N VAL A 290 -8.09 -0.92 19.08
CA VAL A 290 -8.89 -0.79 20.30
C VAL A 290 -10.34 -1.22 20.10
N LEU A 291 -11.00 -0.72 19.05
CA LEU A 291 -12.38 -1.11 18.71
C LEU A 291 -12.51 -2.59 18.40
N SER A 292 -11.45 -3.19 17.89
CA SER A 292 -11.40 -4.63 17.62
C SER A 292 -11.02 -5.46 18.83
N LYS A 293 -10.88 -4.84 20.02
CA LYS A 293 -10.50 -5.51 21.29
C LYS A 293 -9.18 -6.27 21.16
N SER A 294 -8.17 -5.63 20.58
CA SER A 294 -6.82 -6.18 20.54
C SER A 294 -6.13 -6.03 21.90
N ASP A 295 -5.34 -7.03 22.29
CA ASP A 295 -4.59 -7.03 23.54
C ASP A 295 -3.31 -6.19 23.42
N VAL A 296 -2.70 -6.26 22.22
CA VAL A 296 -1.40 -5.65 21.92
C VAL A 296 -1.50 -4.85 20.62
N PHE A 297 -0.83 -3.69 20.60
CA PHE A 297 -0.59 -2.89 19.41
C PHE A 297 0.92 -2.72 19.20
N LEU A 298 1.41 -3.23 18.06
CA LEU A 298 2.78 -3.04 17.61
C LEU A 298 2.84 -1.91 16.60
N CYS A 299 3.78 -0.99 16.76
CA CYS A 299 4.01 0.09 15.81
C CYS A 299 5.51 0.35 15.63
N PRO A 300 5.93 1.06 14.56
CA PRO A 300 7.29 1.55 14.46
C PRO A 300 7.66 2.42 15.66
N TYR A 301 8.92 2.37 16.05
CA TYR A 301 9.43 3.14 17.19
C TYR A 301 9.19 4.65 17.01
N GLU A 302 9.32 5.16 15.79
CA GLU A 302 9.08 6.55 15.41
C GLU A 302 7.64 6.99 15.66
N ASN A 303 6.69 6.05 15.60
CA ASN A 303 5.26 6.29 15.86
C ASN A 303 4.85 6.05 17.32
N LEU A 304 5.76 5.53 18.17
CA LEU A 304 5.43 5.12 19.55
C LEU A 304 4.94 6.29 20.40
N GLU A 305 5.61 7.42 20.35
CA GLU A 305 5.25 8.60 21.16
C GLU A 305 3.84 9.10 20.84
N GLU A 306 3.48 9.16 19.54
CA GLU A 306 2.13 9.53 19.10
C GLU A 306 1.09 8.52 19.62
N ALA A 307 1.38 7.22 19.50
CA ALA A 307 0.48 6.17 19.95
C ALA A 307 0.25 6.19 21.47
N LEU A 308 1.30 6.46 22.27
CA LEU A 308 1.20 6.59 23.73
C LEU A 308 0.39 7.83 24.14
N LYS A 309 0.61 8.99 23.52
CA LYS A 309 -0.18 10.20 23.75
C LYS A 309 -1.68 9.97 23.46
N LEU A 310 -1.99 9.22 22.40
CA LEU A 310 -3.36 8.87 22.05
C LEU A 310 -3.98 7.90 23.05
N LYS A 311 -3.21 6.91 23.51
CA LYS A 311 -3.65 5.98 24.56
C LYS A 311 -4.03 6.72 25.84
N GLU A 312 -3.18 7.62 26.29
CA GLU A 312 -3.44 8.45 27.48
C GLU A 312 -4.66 9.36 27.28
N LYS A 313 -4.69 10.13 26.18
CA LYS A 313 -5.76 11.07 25.86
C LYS A 313 -7.15 10.42 25.84
N TYR A 314 -7.26 9.21 25.32
CA TYR A 314 -8.54 8.50 25.16
C TYR A 314 -8.74 7.37 26.17
N ASN A 315 -7.82 7.21 27.13
CA ASN A 315 -7.83 6.14 28.14
C ASN A 315 -8.01 4.74 27.51
N TYR A 316 -7.24 4.45 26.46
CA TYR A 316 -7.33 3.16 25.77
C TYR A 316 -6.72 2.04 26.61
N ASN A 317 -7.46 0.95 26.79
CA ASN A 317 -6.96 -0.26 27.46
C ASN A 317 -6.34 -1.23 26.43
N ILE A 318 -5.08 -0.97 26.04
CA ILE A 318 -4.29 -1.79 25.14
C ILE A 318 -2.81 -1.65 25.48
N LYS A 319 -2.02 -2.74 25.37
CA LYS A 319 -0.57 -2.67 25.50
C LYS A 319 0.01 -2.16 24.17
N ILE A 320 0.92 -1.17 24.23
CA ILE A 320 1.56 -0.58 23.05
C ILE A 320 3.05 -0.78 23.13
N TYR A 321 3.65 -1.27 22.04
CA TYR A 321 5.08 -1.44 21.90
C TYR A 321 5.57 -0.84 20.58
N GLY A 322 6.63 -0.03 20.65
CA GLY A 322 7.36 0.48 19.51
C GLY A 322 8.57 -0.39 19.20
N VAL A 323 8.78 -0.72 17.94
CA VAL A 323 9.88 -1.57 17.50
C VAL A 323 10.60 -0.97 16.30
N LYS A 324 11.93 -1.10 16.23
CA LYS A 324 12.78 -0.66 15.13
C LYS A 324 13.07 -1.77 14.14
N THR A 325 13.02 -3.02 14.64
CA THR A 325 13.37 -4.18 13.83
C THR A 325 12.39 -5.33 14.06
N PHE A 326 12.38 -6.27 13.12
CA PHE A 326 11.66 -7.53 13.25
C PHE A 326 12.12 -8.34 14.48
N ASP A 327 13.42 -8.33 14.77
CA ASP A 327 13.96 -9.04 15.93
C ASP A 327 13.46 -8.44 17.25
N GLU A 328 13.42 -7.11 17.37
CA GLU A 328 12.79 -6.44 18.52
C GLU A 328 11.30 -6.82 18.66
N ALA A 329 10.58 -6.93 17.54
CA ALA A 329 9.19 -7.39 17.60
C ALA A 329 9.07 -8.82 18.13
N LEU A 330 9.96 -9.73 17.74
CA LEU A 330 10.01 -11.08 18.29
C LEU A 330 10.35 -11.08 19.78
N GLU A 331 11.28 -10.23 20.24
CA GLU A 331 11.61 -10.08 21.66
C GLU A 331 10.41 -9.59 22.48
N VAL A 332 9.67 -8.59 21.99
CA VAL A 332 8.42 -8.13 22.62
C VAL A 332 7.45 -9.28 22.77
N LEU A 333 7.23 -10.07 21.71
CA LEU A 333 6.29 -11.20 21.73
C LEU A 333 6.75 -12.32 22.67
N ASN A 334 8.06 -12.54 22.76
CA ASN A 334 8.64 -13.53 23.70
C ASN A 334 8.47 -13.13 25.16
N ASN A 335 8.26 -11.85 25.44
CA ASN A 335 8.11 -11.31 26.81
C ASN A 335 6.64 -11.00 27.19
N LEU A 336 5.65 -11.30 26.33
CA LEU A 336 4.22 -11.19 26.65
C LEU A 336 3.77 -12.28 27.61
#